data_e667372ec245643d999d9ef688814719
#
_entry.id   e667372ec245643d999d9ef688814719
#
_cell.length_a   1.000
_cell.length_b   1.000
_cell.length_c   1.000
_cell.angle_alpha   90.00
_cell.angle_beta   90.00
_cell.angle_gamma   90.00
#
_symmetry.space_group_name_H-M   'P 1'
#
loop_
_entity.id
_entity.type
_entity.pdbx_description
1 polymer ?
#
loop_
_entity_poly.entity_id
_entity_poly.type
_entity_poly.pdbx_seq_one_letter_code
_entity_poly.pdbx_strand_id
1 'polypeptide(L)'
;MEALKQGSDALFILLGGIMVLAMHAGFAFLELGTVRKKNQVNALVKILTDFSVSTVVYFVVGYGVAYGTSFFVGAETLAAKNGYELVKFFFLLTFAAAIPAIISGGIAERARFYPQLVATAVIVGFIYPFFEGIVWNQQFGVQAWIKALTGEEFHDFAGSIVVHAVGGWLALPAVILLGARSNRYKKDGGVSAHPPSNIPFLALGAWILTVGWFGFNVMSAQTIDKISGLVAVNSLMAMVGGTLAALLVGKNDPGFVHNGPLAGLVAVCAGSDLMHPLGALVVGAVAGALFVAMFTLTQNKWKIDDVLGVWPLHGLCGLWGGVAAGIFGSKALGGLGGVSLSAQLIGSAMGVAWALLAGFALYGLLKATMGLRLSQEEEHEGADLSIHRIGATPEREVNW
;
A
#
# COMPACT_ATOMS: atom_id res chain seq x y z
N MET A 1 31.70 -1.87 -21.11
CA MET A 1 31.10 -0.93 -20.11
C MET A 1 29.59 -0.95 -20.17
N GLU A 2 28.96 -0.88 -21.33
CA GLU A 2 27.46 -0.88 -21.45
C GLU A 2 26.82 -2.16 -20.91
N ALA A 3 27.36 -3.35 -21.24
CA ALA A 3 26.86 -4.62 -20.70
C ALA A 3 26.93 -4.72 -19.16
N LEU A 4 28.00 -4.16 -18.57
CA LEU A 4 28.13 -4.11 -17.11
C LEU A 4 27.10 -3.18 -16.49
N LYS A 5 26.87 -2.01 -17.11
CA LYS A 5 25.84 -1.06 -16.67
C LYS A 5 24.45 -1.69 -16.75
N GLN A 6 24.09 -2.28 -17.88
CA GLN A 6 22.79 -2.94 -18.06
C GLN A 6 22.59 -4.09 -17.06
N GLY A 7 23.64 -4.89 -16.81
CA GLY A 7 23.60 -5.95 -15.81
C GLY A 7 23.43 -5.43 -14.39
N SER A 8 24.12 -4.33 -14.05
CA SER A 8 23.99 -3.67 -12.73
C SER A 8 22.61 -3.08 -12.51
N ASP A 9 22.03 -2.42 -13.52
CA ASP A 9 20.69 -1.83 -13.45
C ASP A 9 19.62 -2.93 -13.31
N ALA A 10 19.74 -4.02 -14.09
CA ALA A 10 18.85 -5.17 -13.97
C ALA A 10 18.93 -5.81 -12.57
N LEU A 11 20.15 -6.02 -12.04
CA LEU A 11 20.34 -6.54 -10.69
C LEU A 11 19.74 -5.60 -9.62
N PHE A 12 19.94 -4.30 -9.78
CA PHE A 12 19.40 -3.28 -8.87
C PHE A 12 17.87 -3.37 -8.76
N ILE A 13 17.17 -3.40 -9.90
CA ILE A 13 15.70 -3.51 -9.91
C ILE A 13 15.24 -4.90 -9.42
N LEU A 14 15.95 -5.97 -9.77
CA LEU A 14 15.66 -7.33 -9.30
C LEU A 14 15.70 -7.41 -7.77
N LEU A 15 16.73 -6.85 -7.15
CA LEU A 15 16.82 -6.76 -5.69
C LEU A 15 15.64 -5.97 -5.11
N GLY A 16 15.25 -4.86 -5.76
CA GLY A 16 14.05 -4.12 -5.40
C GLY A 16 12.80 -4.99 -5.41
N GLY A 17 12.58 -5.73 -6.50
CA GLY A 17 11.45 -6.66 -6.61
C GLY A 17 11.43 -7.72 -5.49
N ILE A 18 12.61 -8.30 -5.18
CA ILE A 18 12.75 -9.29 -4.08
C ILE A 18 12.43 -8.65 -2.71
N MET A 19 12.93 -7.44 -2.45
CA MET A 19 12.68 -6.73 -1.19
C MET A 19 11.19 -6.37 -1.04
N VAL A 20 10.54 -5.93 -2.11
CA VAL A 20 9.10 -5.61 -2.07
C VAL A 20 8.25 -6.89 -2.03
N LEU A 21 8.68 -7.99 -2.65
CA LEU A 21 8.05 -9.30 -2.44
C LEU A 21 8.10 -9.70 -0.96
N ALA A 22 9.21 -9.48 -0.27
CA ALA A 22 9.31 -9.73 1.18
C ALA A 22 8.34 -8.87 1.99
N MET A 23 7.96 -7.66 1.52
CA MET A 23 6.93 -6.82 2.19
C MET A 23 5.57 -7.54 2.25
N HIS A 24 5.24 -8.44 1.33
CA HIS A 24 3.98 -9.20 1.42
C HIS A 24 3.97 -10.14 2.64
N ALA A 25 5.11 -10.73 3.00
CA ALA A 25 5.24 -11.42 4.29
C ALA A 25 5.09 -10.42 5.46
N GLY A 26 5.63 -9.22 5.33
CA GLY A 26 5.44 -8.14 6.29
C GLY A 26 3.96 -7.79 6.51
N PHE A 27 3.19 -7.60 5.44
CA PHE A 27 1.72 -7.40 5.51
C PHE A 27 1.03 -8.57 6.21
N ALA A 28 1.38 -9.81 5.86
CA ALA A 28 0.78 -11.01 6.45
C ALA A 28 1.01 -11.07 7.97
N PHE A 29 2.24 -10.83 8.44
CA PHE A 29 2.56 -10.84 9.87
C PHE A 29 2.03 -9.62 10.62
N LEU A 30 2.00 -8.43 10.02
CA LEU A 30 1.39 -7.25 10.60
C LEU A 30 -0.12 -7.46 10.81
N GLU A 31 -0.81 -7.99 9.80
CA GLU A 31 -2.24 -8.32 9.89
C GLU A 31 -2.49 -9.44 10.91
N LEU A 32 -1.73 -10.54 10.86
CA LEU A 32 -1.80 -11.63 11.83
C LEU A 32 -1.65 -11.13 13.27
N GLY A 33 -0.67 -10.29 13.53
CA GLY A 33 -0.42 -9.73 14.86
C GLY A 33 -1.54 -8.81 15.34
N THR A 34 -2.26 -8.17 14.43
CA THR A 34 -3.31 -7.19 14.72
C THR A 34 -4.69 -7.83 14.91
N VAL A 35 -5.09 -8.76 14.03
CA VAL A 35 -6.42 -9.40 14.10
C VAL A 35 -6.58 -10.28 15.34
N ARG A 36 -7.84 -10.55 15.72
CA ARG A 36 -8.14 -11.51 16.80
C ARG A 36 -7.63 -12.91 16.44
N LYS A 37 -7.21 -13.71 17.42
CA LYS A 37 -6.60 -15.05 17.26
C LYS A 37 -7.34 -15.96 16.29
N LYS A 38 -8.65 -15.92 16.29
CA LYS A 38 -9.53 -16.72 15.43
C LYS A 38 -9.56 -16.32 13.94
N ASN A 39 -8.69 -15.35 13.53
CA ASN A 39 -8.57 -14.85 12.17
C ASN A 39 -7.12 -14.80 11.67
N GLN A 40 -6.19 -15.43 12.41
CA GLN A 40 -4.76 -15.37 12.12
C GLN A 40 -4.38 -16.20 10.89
N VAL A 41 -4.95 -17.40 10.72
CA VAL A 41 -4.73 -18.25 9.55
C VAL A 41 -5.26 -17.54 8.30
N ASN A 42 -6.46 -16.96 8.39
CA ASN A 42 -7.05 -16.23 7.27
C ASN A 42 -6.20 -15.05 6.85
N ALA A 43 -5.58 -14.31 7.77
CA ALA A 43 -4.68 -13.22 7.44
C ALA A 43 -3.49 -13.70 6.58
N LEU A 44 -2.84 -14.80 6.99
CA LEU A 44 -1.71 -15.38 6.26
C LEU A 44 -2.11 -15.89 4.86
N VAL A 45 -3.16 -16.71 4.80
CA VAL A 45 -3.60 -17.33 3.54
C VAL A 45 -4.09 -16.28 2.56
N LYS A 46 -4.84 -15.28 3.03
CA LYS A 46 -5.41 -14.22 2.20
C LYS A 46 -4.31 -13.39 1.50
N ILE A 47 -3.29 -12.93 2.23
CA ILE A 47 -2.20 -12.14 1.64
C ILE A 47 -1.44 -12.94 0.58
N LEU A 48 -1.12 -14.21 0.85
CA LEU A 48 -0.44 -15.07 -0.12
C LEU A 48 -1.29 -15.31 -1.38
N THR A 49 -2.59 -15.51 -1.19
CA THR A 49 -3.51 -15.78 -2.30
C THR A 49 -3.77 -14.50 -3.12
N ASP A 50 -3.92 -13.35 -2.46
CA ASP A 50 -4.03 -12.04 -3.12
C ASP A 50 -2.79 -11.76 -3.98
N PHE A 51 -1.58 -12.05 -3.46
CA PHE A 51 -0.34 -11.93 -4.25
C PHE A 51 -0.33 -12.86 -5.46
N SER A 52 -0.79 -14.11 -5.29
CA SER A 52 -0.83 -15.10 -6.37
C SER A 52 -1.80 -14.68 -7.48
N VAL A 53 -3.01 -14.25 -7.12
CA VAL A 53 -4.01 -13.71 -8.07
C VAL A 53 -3.45 -12.46 -8.77
N SER A 54 -2.84 -11.54 -8.00
CA SER A 54 -2.22 -10.34 -8.54
C SER A 54 -1.15 -10.66 -9.58
N THR A 55 -0.30 -11.64 -9.30
CA THR A 55 0.77 -12.07 -10.23
C THR A 55 0.20 -12.51 -11.58
N VAL A 56 -0.79 -13.41 -11.56
CA VAL A 56 -1.38 -13.93 -12.79
C VAL A 56 -2.12 -12.83 -13.55
N VAL A 57 -2.94 -12.04 -12.86
CA VAL A 57 -3.77 -11.03 -13.52
C VAL A 57 -2.93 -9.87 -14.04
N TYR A 58 -1.92 -9.43 -13.30
CA TYR A 58 -1.03 -8.37 -13.78
C TYR A 58 -0.18 -8.82 -14.96
N PHE A 59 0.27 -10.09 -14.97
CA PHE A 59 0.98 -10.67 -16.12
C PHE A 59 0.12 -10.73 -17.37
N VAL A 60 -1.14 -11.18 -17.24
CA VAL A 60 -2.03 -11.43 -18.38
C VAL A 60 -2.66 -10.14 -18.90
N VAL A 61 -3.00 -9.20 -18.01
CA VAL A 61 -3.81 -8.02 -18.34
C VAL A 61 -3.17 -6.72 -17.85
N GLY A 62 -2.88 -6.62 -16.54
CA GLY A 62 -2.57 -5.35 -15.89
C GLY A 62 -1.35 -4.63 -16.47
N TYR A 63 -0.25 -5.36 -16.72
CA TYR A 63 0.95 -4.77 -17.31
C TYR A 63 0.69 -4.26 -18.74
N GLY A 64 -0.15 -4.96 -19.50
CA GLY A 64 -0.61 -4.52 -20.80
C GLY A 64 -1.43 -3.23 -20.73
N VAL A 65 -2.29 -3.10 -19.73
CA VAL A 65 -3.07 -1.88 -19.49
C VAL A 65 -2.17 -0.70 -19.14
N ALA A 66 -1.17 -0.89 -18.26
CA ALA A 66 -0.28 0.19 -17.82
C ALA A 66 0.77 0.57 -18.85
N TYR A 67 1.36 -0.41 -19.55
CA TYR A 67 2.56 -0.19 -20.39
C TYR A 67 2.39 -0.58 -21.85
N GLY A 68 1.25 -1.11 -22.25
CA GLY A 68 1.01 -1.57 -23.62
C GLY A 68 1.83 -2.81 -24.02
N THR A 69 2.48 -3.48 -23.06
CA THR A 69 3.36 -4.62 -23.30
C THR A 69 2.63 -5.93 -23.00
N SER A 70 2.75 -6.91 -23.89
CA SER A 70 2.21 -8.25 -23.73
C SER A 70 3.34 -9.26 -23.61
N PHE A 71 3.19 -10.21 -22.68
CA PHE A 71 4.13 -11.32 -22.50
C PHE A 71 3.71 -12.60 -23.25
N PHE A 72 2.66 -12.55 -24.07
CA PHE A 72 2.24 -13.66 -24.94
C PHE A 72 3.11 -13.76 -26.19
N VAL A 73 4.42 -13.87 -25.98
CA VAL A 73 5.46 -14.01 -27.01
C VAL A 73 6.42 -15.13 -26.65
N GLY A 74 7.26 -15.58 -27.59
CA GLY A 74 8.21 -16.66 -27.35
C GLY A 74 9.26 -16.30 -26.28
N ALA A 75 9.74 -17.32 -25.54
CA ALA A 75 10.74 -17.15 -24.47
C ALA A 75 12.03 -16.48 -24.96
N GLU A 76 12.44 -16.68 -26.21
CA GLU A 76 13.60 -16.01 -26.82
C GLU A 76 13.40 -14.47 -26.86
N THR A 77 12.20 -14.01 -27.23
CA THR A 77 11.86 -12.59 -27.20
C THR A 77 11.87 -12.02 -25.78
N LEU A 78 11.34 -12.80 -24.81
CA LEU A 78 11.32 -12.40 -23.40
C LEU A 78 12.71 -12.32 -22.78
N ALA A 79 13.62 -13.18 -23.20
CA ALA A 79 15.01 -13.20 -22.73
C ALA A 79 15.89 -12.11 -23.38
N ALA A 80 15.40 -11.43 -24.42
CA ALA A 80 16.15 -10.37 -25.06
C ALA A 80 16.53 -9.25 -24.07
N LYS A 81 17.64 -8.56 -24.31
CA LYS A 81 18.14 -7.48 -23.44
C LYS A 81 18.28 -7.90 -21.95
N ASN A 82 18.81 -9.09 -21.70
CA ASN A 82 18.97 -9.69 -20.36
C ASN A 82 17.64 -9.88 -19.59
N GLY A 83 16.51 -9.98 -20.29
CA GLY A 83 15.20 -10.10 -19.66
C GLY A 83 14.78 -8.85 -18.87
N TYR A 84 15.34 -7.68 -19.18
CA TYR A 84 15.09 -6.43 -18.44
C TYR A 84 13.61 -6.11 -18.28
N GLU A 85 12.80 -6.34 -19.33
CA GLU A 85 11.36 -6.10 -19.27
C GLU A 85 10.66 -7.04 -18.27
N LEU A 86 11.11 -8.30 -18.15
CA LEU A 86 10.61 -9.23 -17.14
C LEU A 86 11.03 -8.81 -15.72
N VAL A 87 12.22 -8.29 -15.55
CA VAL A 87 12.67 -7.76 -14.25
C VAL A 87 11.87 -6.53 -13.85
N LYS A 88 11.62 -5.63 -14.79
CA LYS A 88 10.75 -4.46 -14.60
C LYS A 88 9.32 -4.90 -14.26
N PHE A 89 8.77 -5.85 -15.00
CA PHE A 89 7.47 -6.45 -14.69
C PHE A 89 7.44 -6.99 -13.25
N PHE A 90 8.42 -7.79 -12.86
CA PHE A 90 8.47 -8.35 -11.51
C PHE A 90 8.49 -7.27 -10.44
N PHE A 91 9.27 -6.21 -10.61
CA PHE A 91 9.31 -5.07 -9.70
C PHE A 91 7.95 -4.37 -9.60
N LEU A 92 7.34 -4.01 -10.74
CA LEU A 92 6.06 -3.29 -10.78
C LEU A 92 4.87 -4.17 -10.37
N LEU A 93 4.91 -5.48 -10.63
CA LEU A 93 3.95 -6.43 -10.08
C LEU A 93 3.87 -6.33 -8.55
N THR A 94 5.01 -6.23 -7.87
CA THR A 94 5.01 -6.18 -6.40
C THR A 94 4.36 -4.90 -5.86
N PHE A 95 4.38 -3.81 -6.62
CA PHE A 95 3.62 -2.57 -6.35
C PHE A 95 2.12 -2.76 -6.55
N ALA A 96 1.73 -3.34 -7.68
CA ALA A 96 0.34 -3.65 -7.98
C ALA A 96 -0.29 -4.56 -6.90
N ALA A 97 0.44 -5.61 -6.49
CA ALA A 97 0.00 -6.56 -5.48
C ALA A 97 -0.05 -5.95 -4.06
N ALA A 98 0.64 -4.84 -3.79
CA ALA A 98 0.53 -4.13 -2.52
C ALA A 98 -0.87 -3.54 -2.30
N ILE A 99 -1.62 -3.19 -3.36
CA ILE A 99 -2.95 -2.62 -3.25
C ILE A 99 -3.95 -3.57 -2.55
N PRO A 100 -4.14 -4.83 -3.00
CA PRO A 100 -4.98 -5.78 -2.29
C PRO A 100 -4.51 -6.07 -0.87
N ALA A 101 -3.18 -6.14 -0.64
CA ALA A 101 -2.62 -6.34 0.68
C ALA A 101 -2.96 -5.19 1.65
N ILE A 102 -2.94 -3.93 1.18
CA ILE A 102 -3.40 -2.76 1.93
C ILE A 102 -4.90 -2.92 2.27
N ILE A 103 -5.74 -3.18 1.27
CA ILE A 103 -7.19 -3.31 1.47
C ILE A 103 -7.52 -4.42 2.45
N SER A 104 -6.80 -5.55 2.39
CA SER A 104 -6.92 -6.69 3.29
C SER A 104 -6.97 -6.28 4.76
N GLY A 105 -6.04 -5.42 5.19
CA GLY A 105 -5.99 -4.93 6.56
C GLY A 105 -7.23 -4.16 7.00
N GLY A 106 -7.86 -3.39 6.11
CA GLY A 106 -9.06 -2.61 6.42
C GLY A 106 -10.31 -3.47 6.63
N ILE A 107 -10.46 -4.52 5.84
CA ILE A 107 -11.64 -5.40 5.81
C ILE A 107 -11.49 -6.69 6.63
N ALA A 108 -10.35 -6.85 7.30
CA ALA A 108 -10.00 -8.03 8.06
C ALA A 108 -11.10 -8.49 9.02
N GLU A 109 -11.11 -9.77 9.36
CA GLU A 109 -11.99 -10.47 10.29
C GLU A 109 -13.45 -10.69 9.86
N ARG A 110 -13.94 -9.97 8.81
CA ARG A 110 -15.36 -10.04 8.40
C ARG A 110 -15.59 -10.14 6.89
N ALA A 111 -14.56 -9.96 6.09
CA ALA A 111 -14.69 -10.08 4.64
C ALA A 111 -14.72 -11.55 4.21
N ARG A 112 -15.59 -11.85 3.23
CA ARG A 112 -15.63 -13.15 2.56
C ARG A 112 -14.41 -13.32 1.66
N PHE A 113 -13.84 -14.51 1.65
CA PHE A 113 -12.58 -14.81 0.98
C PHE A 113 -12.66 -14.64 -0.55
N TYR A 114 -13.57 -15.33 -1.23
CA TYR A 114 -13.64 -15.31 -2.70
C TYR A 114 -14.06 -13.96 -3.30
N PRO A 115 -15.04 -13.22 -2.76
CA PRO A 115 -15.34 -11.87 -3.26
C PRO A 115 -14.14 -10.95 -3.19
N GLN A 116 -13.27 -11.08 -2.16
CA GLN A 116 -12.03 -10.30 -2.08
C GLN A 116 -11.05 -10.69 -3.20
N LEU A 117 -10.89 -11.97 -3.54
CA LEU A 117 -10.04 -12.40 -4.65
C LEU A 117 -10.52 -11.87 -6.00
N VAL A 118 -11.85 -11.81 -6.20
CA VAL A 118 -12.43 -11.16 -7.40
C VAL A 118 -12.13 -9.67 -7.41
N ALA A 119 -12.23 -8.99 -6.25
CA ALA A 119 -11.84 -7.59 -6.13
C ALA A 119 -10.36 -7.40 -6.49
N THR A 120 -9.47 -8.24 -5.95
CA THR A 120 -8.04 -8.27 -6.27
C THR A 120 -7.80 -8.36 -7.78
N ALA A 121 -8.48 -9.28 -8.46
CA ALA A 121 -8.33 -9.46 -9.91
C ALA A 121 -8.73 -8.20 -10.70
N VAL A 122 -9.85 -7.55 -10.34
CA VAL A 122 -10.30 -6.32 -11.00
C VAL A 122 -9.39 -5.14 -10.69
N ILE A 123 -8.96 -5.01 -9.44
CA ILE A 123 -8.07 -3.92 -9.01
C ILE A 123 -6.74 -3.99 -9.74
N VAL A 124 -6.10 -5.16 -9.74
CA VAL A 124 -4.77 -5.36 -10.30
C VAL A 124 -4.78 -5.49 -11.83
N GLY A 125 -5.91 -5.95 -12.41
CA GLY A 125 -6.07 -6.03 -13.85
C GLY A 125 -6.38 -4.69 -14.53
N PHE A 126 -7.12 -3.80 -13.86
CA PHE A 126 -7.66 -2.61 -14.52
C PHE A 126 -7.55 -1.33 -13.67
N ILE A 127 -8.00 -1.32 -12.41
CA ILE A 127 -8.16 -0.07 -11.66
C ILE A 127 -6.80 0.57 -11.37
N TYR A 128 -5.88 -0.20 -10.79
CA TYR A 128 -4.53 0.27 -10.49
C TYR A 128 -3.71 0.52 -11.75
N PRO A 129 -3.62 -0.43 -12.73
CA PRO A 129 -2.82 -0.23 -13.92
C PRO A 129 -3.25 0.95 -14.78
N PHE A 130 -4.52 1.29 -14.79
CA PHE A 130 -5.02 2.47 -15.49
C PHE A 130 -4.39 3.77 -14.93
N PHE A 131 -4.39 3.94 -13.62
CA PHE A 131 -3.80 5.13 -12.98
C PHE A 131 -2.26 5.09 -13.01
N GLU A 132 -1.67 3.92 -12.83
CA GLU A 132 -0.23 3.68 -13.01
C GLU A 132 0.23 4.12 -14.40
N GLY A 133 -0.48 3.72 -15.45
CA GLY A 133 -0.19 4.08 -16.83
C GLY A 133 -0.28 5.59 -17.11
N ILE A 134 -1.24 6.28 -16.50
CA ILE A 134 -1.33 7.74 -16.55
C ILE A 134 -0.09 8.41 -15.97
N VAL A 135 0.33 7.98 -14.77
CA VAL A 135 1.40 8.67 -14.03
C VAL A 135 2.79 8.26 -14.52
N TRP A 136 3.06 6.97 -14.63
CA TRP A 136 4.42 6.46 -14.91
C TRP A 136 4.68 6.13 -16.38
N ASN A 137 3.62 5.97 -17.20
CA ASN A 137 3.73 5.74 -18.64
C ASN A 137 3.11 6.84 -19.50
N GLN A 138 2.75 7.97 -18.91
CA GLN A 138 2.23 9.17 -19.58
C GLN A 138 1.04 8.93 -20.53
N GLN A 139 0.25 7.89 -20.26
CA GLN A 139 -0.89 7.53 -21.11
C GLN A 139 -1.96 8.63 -21.14
N PHE A 140 -2.71 8.64 -22.21
CA PHE A 140 -3.86 9.53 -22.45
C PHE A 140 -3.54 11.03 -22.43
N GLY A 141 -2.26 11.43 -22.45
CA GLY A 141 -1.86 12.83 -22.48
C GLY A 141 -2.17 13.63 -21.19
N VAL A 142 -2.55 12.94 -20.10
CA VAL A 142 -2.93 13.59 -18.84
C VAL A 142 -1.76 14.34 -18.23
N GLN A 143 -0.55 13.77 -18.22
CA GLN A 143 0.66 14.44 -17.73
C GLN A 143 0.98 15.71 -18.55
N ALA A 144 0.87 15.63 -19.87
CA ALA A 144 1.06 16.79 -20.75
C ALA A 144 0.00 17.88 -20.48
N TRP A 145 -1.25 17.50 -20.21
CA TRP A 145 -2.31 18.43 -19.83
C TRP A 145 -2.02 19.12 -18.48
N ILE A 146 -1.60 18.37 -17.46
CA ILE A 146 -1.21 18.93 -16.16
C ILE A 146 -0.06 19.92 -16.35
N LYS A 147 0.96 19.55 -17.11
CA LYS A 147 2.12 20.40 -17.41
C LYS A 147 1.74 21.69 -18.11
N ALA A 148 0.85 21.63 -19.10
CA ALA A 148 0.35 22.80 -19.80
C ALA A 148 -0.40 23.76 -18.87
N LEU A 149 -1.09 23.22 -17.87
CA LEU A 149 -1.87 24.01 -16.91
C LEU A 149 -1.03 24.60 -15.77
N THR A 150 0.01 23.90 -15.32
CA THR A 150 0.71 24.20 -14.05
C THR A 150 2.20 24.51 -14.23
N GLY A 151 2.75 24.28 -15.41
CA GLY A 151 4.17 24.42 -15.75
C GLY A 151 4.99 23.15 -15.52
N GLU A 152 4.52 22.19 -14.69
CA GLU A 152 5.21 20.94 -14.39
C GLU A 152 4.25 19.74 -14.45
N GLU A 153 4.82 18.55 -14.65
CA GLU A 153 4.06 17.30 -14.58
C GLU A 153 3.76 16.93 -13.12
N PHE A 154 2.75 16.10 -12.90
CA PHE A 154 2.52 15.47 -11.61
C PHE A 154 3.65 14.47 -11.32
N HIS A 155 4.33 14.64 -10.19
CA HIS A 155 5.47 13.82 -9.78
C HIS A 155 5.08 12.89 -8.65
N ASP A 156 5.24 11.60 -8.85
CA ASP A 156 5.08 10.57 -7.82
C ASP A 156 6.15 9.49 -8.04
N PHE A 157 7.31 9.69 -7.41
CA PHE A 157 8.53 8.92 -7.68
C PHE A 157 8.37 7.43 -7.42
N ALA A 158 7.84 7.07 -6.26
CA ALA A 158 7.68 5.69 -5.83
C ALA A 158 6.24 5.35 -5.38
N GLY A 159 5.24 6.21 -5.59
CA GLY A 159 3.85 5.83 -5.44
C GLY A 159 3.17 6.20 -4.12
N SER A 160 3.48 7.38 -3.52
CA SER A 160 2.62 7.89 -2.43
C SER A 160 1.16 7.95 -2.86
N ILE A 161 0.89 8.40 -4.10
CA ILE A 161 -0.46 8.46 -4.66
C ILE A 161 -0.78 7.19 -5.44
N VAL A 162 0.05 6.83 -6.43
CA VAL A 162 -0.22 5.72 -7.37
C VAL A 162 -0.47 4.41 -6.63
N VAL A 163 0.25 4.15 -5.54
CA VAL A 163 0.12 2.90 -4.77
C VAL A 163 -0.64 3.14 -3.47
N HIS A 164 -0.09 3.99 -2.59
CA HIS A 164 -0.59 4.06 -1.22
C HIS A 164 -1.91 4.82 -1.11
N ALA A 165 -2.02 6.01 -1.69
CA ALA A 165 -3.29 6.72 -1.66
C ALA A 165 -4.37 5.93 -2.43
N VAL A 166 -4.09 5.45 -3.63
CA VAL A 166 -5.04 4.63 -4.39
C VAL A 166 -5.47 3.42 -3.58
N GLY A 167 -4.55 2.66 -2.96
CA GLY A 167 -4.88 1.52 -2.11
C GLY A 167 -5.73 1.88 -0.90
N GLY A 168 -5.35 2.92 -0.17
CA GLY A 168 -6.08 3.37 1.02
C GLY A 168 -7.46 3.95 0.70
N TRP A 169 -7.60 4.72 -0.39
CA TRP A 169 -8.88 5.27 -0.83
C TRP A 169 -9.78 4.25 -1.52
N LEU A 170 -9.25 3.15 -2.08
CA LEU A 170 -10.02 1.96 -2.47
C LEU A 170 -10.50 1.15 -1.25
N ALA A 171 -9.70 1.10 -0.19
CA ALA A 171 -10.07 0.40 1.04
C ALA A 171 -11.23 1.07 1.78
N LEU A 172 -11.34 2.39 1.76
CA LEU A 172 -12.40 3.12 2.45
C LEU A 172 -13.82 2.72 2.01
N PRO A 173 -14.18 2.69 0.70
CA PRO A 173 -15.44 2.13 0.22
C PRO A 173 -15.66 0.67 0.66
N ALA A 174 -14.64 -0.17 0.59
CA ALA A 174 -14.73 -1.56 1.02
C ALA A 174 -15.12 -1.66 2.51
N VAL A 175 -14.43 -0.92 3.38
CA VAL A 175 -14.70 -0.86 4.82
C VAL A 175 -16.11 -0.35 5.12
N ILE A 176 -16.54 0.72 4.45
CA ILE A 176 -17.87 1.32 4.63
C ILE A 176 -18.97 0.34 4.18
N LEU A 177 -18.82 -0.28 3.02
CA LEU A 177 -19.83 -1.20 2.46
C LEU A 177 -19.92 -2.53 3.21
N LEU A 178 -18.82 -3.01 3.80
CA LEU A 178 -18.82 -4.17 4.71
C LEU A 178 -19.49 -3.83 6.06
N GLY A 179 -19.32 -2.61 6.55
CA GLY A 179 -19.72 -2.21 7.89
C GLY A 179 -18.75 -2.66 8.98
N ALA A 180 -19.08 -2.31 10.23
CA ALA A 180 -18.24 -2.62 11.38
C ALA A 180 -18.33 -4.10 11.78
N ARG A 181 -17.24 -4.62 12.40
CA ARG A 181 -17.23 -5.96 13.04
C ARG A 181 -18.33 -6.09 14.08
N SER A 182 -18.85 -7.28 14.25
CA SER A 182 -19.89 -7.57 15.23
C SER A 182 -19.44 -7.12 16.62
N ASN A 183 -20.32 -6.39 17.32
CA ASN A 183 -20.08 -5.84 18.66
C ASN A 183 -18.93 -4.82 18.78
N ARG A 184 -18.42 -4.28 17.66
CA ARG A 184 -17.39 -3.22 17.70
C ARG A 184 -17.94 -1.93 18.29
N TYR A 185 -19.13 -1.52 17.88
CA TYR A 185 -19.80 -0.32 18.39
C TYR A 185 -21.05 -0.72 19.17
N LYS A 186 -21.16 -0.20 20.38
CA LYS A 186 -22.25 -0.47 21.32
C LYS A 186 -23.42 0.48 21.04
N LYS A 187 -24.64 0.10 21.47
CA LYS A 187 -25.86 0.91 21.32
C LYS A 187 -25.78 2.25 22.06
N ASP A 188 -25.02 2.31 23.15
CA ASP A 188 -24.74 3.54 23.93
C ASP A 188 -23.68 4.46 23.29
N GLY A 189 -23.18 4.12 22.12
CA GLY A 189 -22.12 4.85 21.42
C GLY A 189 -20.70 4.46 21.87
N GLY A 190 -20.56 3.56 22.82
CA GLY A 190 -19.25 3.05 23.26
C GLY A 190 -18.53 2.25 22.16
N VAL A 191 -17.21 2.16 22.29
CA VAL A 191 -16.35 1.38 21.39
C VAL A 191 -15.76 0.21 22.17
N SER A 192 -15.99 -1.02 21.69
CA SER A 192 -15.38 -2.20 22.29
C SER A 192 -13.90 -2.27 21.93
N ALA A 193 -13.04 -2.53 22.90
CA ALA A 193 -11.62 -2.73 22.67
C ALA A 193 -11.38 -4.04 21.89
N HIS A 194 -10.64 -3.93 20.79
CA HIS A 194 -10.11 -5.08 20.05
C HIS A 194 -8.59 -4.88 19.91
N PRO A 195 -7.82 -5.14 20.98
CA PRO A 195 -6.37 -4.96 20.96
C PRO A 195 -5.73 -5.97 20.01
N PRO A 196 -4.52 -5.67 19.48
CA PRO A 196 -3.73 -6.62 18.71
C PRO A 196 -3.57 -7.95 19.46
N SER A 197 -3.69 -9.06 18.77
CA SER A 197 -3.62 -10.39 19.39
C SER A 197 -2.20 -10.86 19.65
N ASN A 198 -1.20 -10.33 18.92
CA ASN A 198 0.19 -10.74 19.03
C ASN A 198 1.15 -9.61 18.65
N ILE A 199 1.63 -8.88 19.66
CA ILE A 199 2.56 -7.75 19.45
C ILE A 199 3.89 -8.19 18.82
N PRO A 200 4.56 -9.31 19.20
CA PRO A 200 5.76 -9.78 18.52
C PRO A 200 5.59 -9.98 17.02
N PHE A 201 4.49 -10.58 16.55
CA PHE A 201 4.25 -10.75 15.12
C PHE A 201 3.88 -9.44 14.42
N LEU A 202 3.12 -8.56 15.08
CA LEU A 202 2.86 -7.21 14.58
C LEU A 202 4.20 -6.46 14.37
N ALA A 203 5.09 -6.50 15.35
CA ALA A 203 6.40 -5.87 15.26
C ALA A 203 7.26 -6.49 14.15
N LEU A 204 7.29 -7.82 14.03
CA LEU A 204 8.00 -8.53 12.96
C LEU A 204 7.50 -8.08 11.58
N GLY A 205 6.17 -8.05 11.39
CA GLY A 205 5.56 -7.58 10.14
C GLY A 205 5.95 -6.14 9.81
N ALA A 206 5.88 -5.24 10.78
CA ALA A 206 6.29 -3.85 10.61
C ALA A 206 7.76 -3.71 10.22
N TRP A 207 8.67 -4.47 10.85
CA TRP A 207 10.09 -4.47 10.49
C TRP A 207 10.36 -5.01 9.09
N ILE A 208 9.73 -6.11 8.68
CA ILE A 208 9.86 -6.65 7.33
C ILE A 208 9.39 -5.62 6.30
N LEU A 209 8.24 -4.97 6.55
CA LEU A 209 7.74 -3.88 5.71
C LEU A 209 8.73 -2.72 5.63
N THR A 210 9.25 -2.27 6.77
CA THR A 210 10.21 -1.17 6.85
C THR A 210 11.48 -1.44 6.04
N VAL A 211 12.06 -2.63 6.18
CA VAL A 211 13.25 -3.04 5.40
C VAL A 211 12.93 -3.15 3.91
N GLY A 212 11.83 -3.79 3.56
CA GLY A 212 11.39 -3.95 2.17
C GLY A 212 11.11 -2.62 1.47
N TRP A 213 10.74 -1.59 2.23
CA TRP A 213 10.48 -0.26 1.68
C TRP A 213 11.71 0.43 1.08
N PHE A 214 12.91 0.05 1.49
CA PHE A 214 14.12 0.52 0.80
C PHE A 214 14.22 -0.07 -0.61
N GLY A 215 13.75 -1.30 -0.83
CA GLY A 215 13.54 -1.84 -2.17
C GLY A 215 12.49 -1.05 -2.96
N PHE A 216 11.39 -0.71 -2.30
CA PHE A 216 10.31 0.05 -2.89
C PHE A 216 10.77 1.45 -3.34
N ASN A 217 11.35 2.25 -2.45
CA ASN A 217 11.75 3.62 -2.74
C ASN A 217 13.07 3.72 -3.53
N VAL A 218 14.15 3.09 -3.03
CA VAL A 218 15.49 3.30 -3.60
C VAL A 218 15.59 2.74 -5.01
N MET A 219 15.01 1.54 -5.25
CA MET A 219 15.06 0.88 -6.54
C MET A 219 14.11 1.49 -7.58
N SER A 220 13.18 2.37 -7.16
CA SER A 220 12.41 3.21 -8.09
C SER A 220 13.28 4.20 -8.88
N ALA A 221 14.52 4.45 -8.44
CA ALA A 221 15.54 5.14 -9.24
C ALA A 221 15.87 4.42 -10.56
N GLN A 222 15.58 3.13 -10.67
CA GLN A 222 15.81 2.21 -11.81
C GLN A 222 17.28 2.01 -12.18
N THR A 223 18.18 2.90 -11.78
CA THR A 223 19.61 2.81 -12.00
C THR A 223 20.36 3.21 -10.74
N ILE A 224 21.51 2.53 -10.49
CA ILE A 224 22.30 2.75 -9.28
C ILE A 224 23.08 4.08 -9.30
N ASP A 225 23.32 4.63 -10.47
CA ASP A 225 24.15 5.83 -10.69
C ASP A 225 23.37 7.16 -10.57
N LYS A 226 22.06 7.10 -10.30
CA LYS A 226 21.22 8.29 -10.15
C LYS A 226 21.16 8.76 -8.68
N ILE A 227 19.98 8.99 -8.20
CA ILE A 227 19.67 9.61 -6.90
C ILE A 227 19.48 8.60 -5.77
N SER A 228 19.85 7.35 -5.94
CA SER A 228 19.60 6.25 -4.97
C SER A 228 20.09 6.59 -3.55
N GLY A 229 21.24 7.24 -3.41
CA GLY A 229 21.75 7.67 -2.10
C GLY A 229 20.86 8.69 -1.41
N LEU A 230 20.35 9.68 -2.15
CA LEU A 230 19.41 10.67 -1.62
C LEU A 230 18.09 10.01 -1.20
N VAL A 231 17.55 9.14 -2.07
CA VAL A 231 16.31 8.40 -1.80
C VAL A 231 16.44 7.53 -0.55
N ALA A 232 17.58 6.83 -0.38
CA ALA A 232 17.82 5.98 0.78
C ALA A 232 17.81 6.80 2.09
N VAL A 233 18.53 7.93 2.10
CA VAL A 233 18.60 8.81 3.30
C VAL A 233 17.23 9.46 3.56
N ASN A 234 16.53 9.94 2.53
CA ASN A 234 15.21 10.53 2.69
C ASN A 234 14.18 9.51 3.22
N SER A 235 14.22 8.27 2.74
CA SER A 235 13.39 7.18 3.26
C SER A 235 13.70 6.91 4.74
N LEU A 236 14.97 6.83 5.12
CA LEU A 236 15.40 6.65 6.50
C LEU A 236 14.93 7.80 7.41
N MET A 237 15.11 9.05 6.98
CA MET A 237 14.72 10.22 7.75
C MET A 237 13.20 10.30 7.94
N ALA A 238 12.42 10.03 6.91
CA ALA A 238 10.96 10.00 7.00
C ALA A 238 10.47 8.85 7.89
N MET A 239 11.07 7.66 7.77
CA MET A 239 10.82 6.51 8.66
C MET A 239 11.01 6.90 10.14
N VAL A 240 12.14 7.52 10.48
CA VAL A 240 12.46 7.94 11.84
C VAL A 240 11.51 9.06 12.30
N GLY A 241 11.24 10.06 11.46
CA GLY A 241 10.27 11.11 11.75
C GLY A 241 8.89 10.57 12.08
N GLY A 242 8.39 9.63 11.26
CA GLY A 242 7.10 8.96 11.47
C GLY A 242 7.06 8.17 12.78
N THR A 243 8.13 7.43 13.09
CA THR A 243 8.25 6.67 14.34
C THR A 243 8.19 7.56 15.57
N LEU A 244 9.01 8.62 15.60
CA LEU A 244 9.08 9.53 16.75
C LEU A 244 7.76 10.28 16.96
N ALA A 245 7.13 10.74 15.89
CA ALA A 245 5.83 11.42 15.99
C ALA A 245 4.73 10.45 16.47
N ALA A 246 4.68 9.22 15.94
CA ALA A 246 3.72 8.22 16.38
C ALA A 246 3.94 7.79 17.85
N LEU A 247 5.20 7.72 18.31
CA LEU A 247 5.54 7.46 19.72
C LEU A 247 4.95 8.55 20.64
N LEU A 248 5.14 9.82 20.27
CA LEU A 248 4.69 10.96 21.09
C LEU A 248 3.16 11.11 21.05
N VAL A 249 2.57 11.18 19.86
CA VAL A 249 1.12 11.39 19.68
C VAL A 249 0.31 10.15 20.11
N GLY A 250 0.85 8.96 19.86
CA GLY A 250 0.25 7.67 20.20
C GLY A 250 0.48 7.25 21.66
N LYS A 251 1.19 8.05 22.47
CA LYS A 251 1.43 7.81 23.91
C LYS A 251 2.01 6.43 24.19
N ASN A 252 3.03 6.06 23.45
CA ASN A 252 3.76 4.77 23.54
C ASN A 252 2.92 3.53 23.20
N ASP A 253 1.76 3.67 22.56
CA ASP A 253 1.00 2.50 22.09
C ASP A 253 1.82 1.73 21.06
N PRO A 254 2.08 0.42 21.25
CA PRO A 254 2.95 -0.35 20.38
C PRO A 254 2.40 -0.50 18.96
N GLY A 255 1.07 -0.51 18.78
CA GLY A 255 0.45 -0.54 17.47
C GLY A 255 0.77 0.73 16.67
N PHE A 256 0.66 1.89 17.30
CA PHE A 256 1.00 3.16 16.67
C PHE A 256 2.51 3.29 16.41
N VAL A 257 3.34 2.92 17.39
CA VAL A 257 4.80 3.01 17.25
C VAL A 257 5.32 2.16 16.08
N HIS A 258 4.82 0.94 15.92
CA HIS A 258 5.25 0.07 14.81
C HIS A 258 4.66 0.46 13.45
N ASN A 259 3.53 1.16 13.40
CA ASN A 259 2.99 1.71 12.16
C ASN A 259 3.53 3.12 11.82
N GLY A 260 4.16 3.80 12.79
CA GLY A 260 4.76 5.12 12.58
C GLY A 260 5.80 5.19 11.46
N PRO A 261 6.80 4.27 11.42
CA PRO A 261 7.76 4.21 10.33
C PRO A 261 7.09 4.01 8.97
N LEU A 262 6.02 3.19 8.91
CA LEU A 262 5.27 2.95 7.68
C LEU A 262 4.57 4.22 7.19
N ALA A 263 3.97 5.00 8.10
CA ALA A 263 3.35 6.29 7.76
C ALA A 263 4.36 7.26 7.14
N GLY A 264 5.56 7.35 7.73
CA GLY A 264 6.64 8.17 7.20
C GLY A 264 7.12 7.72 5.82
N LEU A 265 7.29 6.41 5.65
CA LEU A 265 7.72 5.81 4.38
C LEU A 265 6.67 5.99 3.27
N VAL A 266 5.38 5.81 3.59
CA VAL A 266 4.26 6.12 2.66
C VAL A 266 4.33 7.56 2.17
N ALA A 267 4.50 8.51 3.09
CA ALA A 267 4.46 9.92 2.73
C ALA A 267 5.68 10.38 1.92
N VAL A 268 6.84 9.77 2.12
CA VAL A 268 8.05 10.19 1.41
C VAL A 268 8.17 9.62 0.00
N CYS A 269 7.40 8.55 -0.33
CA CYS A 269 7.49 7.89 -1.63
C CYS A 269 7.41 8.84 -2.83
N ALA A 270 6.53 9.86 -2.79
CA ALA A 270 6.33 10.76 -3.93
C ALA A 270 7.52 11.67 -4.23
N GLY A 271 8.28 12.07 -3.20
CA GLY A 271 9.33 13.07 -3.35
C GLY A 271 10.64 12.71 -2.68
N SER A 272 10.87 11.42 -2.40
CA SER A 272 12.13 10.95 -1.80
C SER A 272 13.37 11.24 -2.65
N ASP A 273 13.18 11.43 -3.94
CA ASP A 273 14.19 11.79 -4.93
C ASP A 273 14.47 13.30 -5.01
N LEU A 274 13.61 14.14 -4.43
CA LEU A 274 13.62 15.59 -4.63
C LEU A 274 13.95 16.39 -3.39
N MET A 275 13.51 15.95 -2.22
CA MET A 275 13.56 16.79 -1.02
C MET A 275 14.88 16.68 -0.27
N HIS A 276 15.18 17.70 0.54
CA HIS A 276 16.30 17.67 1.48
C HIS A 276 15.99 16.69 2.63
N PRO A 277 16.97 15.94 3.20
CA PRO A 277 16.74 14.99 4.27
C PRO A 277 16.02 15.53 5.51
N LEU A 278 16.24 16.79 5.89
CA LEU A 278 15.47 17.44 6.96
C LEU A 278 14.00 17.64 6.57
N GLY A 279 13.72 17.93 5.30
CA GLY A 279 12.35 17.96 4.76
C GLY A 279 11.70 16.61 4.86
N ALA A 280 12.40 15.55 4.50
CA ALA A 280 11.92 14.16 4.62
C ALA A 280 11.59 13.79 6.08
N LEU A 281 12.43 14.20 7.04
CA LEU A 281 12.16 14.01 8.47
C LEU A 281 10.83 14.67 8.89
N VAL A 282 10.60 15.92 8.46
CA VAL A 282 9.36 16.67 8.76
C VAL A 282 8.16 15.99 8.08
N VAL A 283 8.29 15.62 6.80
CA VAL A 283 7.23 14.90 6.05
C VAL A 283 6.82 13.63 6.78
N GLY A 284 7.79 12.84 7.24
CA GLY A 284 7.55 11.64 8.04
C GLY A 284 6.90 11.92 9.38
N ALA A 285 7.36 12.95 10.10
CA ALA A 285 6.80 13.31 11.40
C ALA A 285 5.33 13.76 11.29
N VAL A 286 4.99 14.55 10.29
CA VAL A 286 3.60 14.94 10.01
C VAL A 286 2.76 13.70 9.69
N ALA A 287 3.27 12.78 8.87
CA ALA A 287 2.57 11.54 8.52
C ALA A 287 2.31 10.65 9.75
N GLY A 288 3.30 10.46 10.63
CA GLY A 288 3.13 9.69 11.86
C GLY A 288 2.07 10.28 12.81
N ALA A 289 2.08 11.60 12.97
CA ALA A 289 1.05 12.30 13.76
C ALA A 289 -0.34 12.23 13.11
N LEU A 290 -0.41 12.44 11.80
CA LEU A 290 -1.65 12.35 11.00
C LEU A 290 -2.27 10.95 11.11
N PHE A 291 -1.46 9.90 10.95
CA PHE A 291 -1.92 8.52 11.08
C PHE A 291 -2.59 8.28 12.43
N VAL A 292 -1.92 8.60 13.54
CA VAL A 292 -2.45 8.37 14.89
C VAL A 292 -3.74 9.15 15.14
N ALA A 293 -3.76 10.44 14.77
CA ALA A 293 -4.91 11.30 14.96
C ALA A 293 -6.12 10.80 14.13
N MET A 294 -5.88 10.49 12.86
CA MET A 294 -6.95 10.08 11.95
C MET A 294 -7.43 8.65 12.17
N PHE A 295 -6.55 7.73 12.59
CA PHE A 295 -6.97 6.40 13.04
C PHE A 295 -7.95 6.52 14.21
N THR A 296 -7.58 7.31 15.22
CA THR A 296 -8.41 7.52 16.42
C THR A 296 -9.75 8.18 16.06
N LEU A 297 -9.73 9.20 15.19
CA LEU A 297 -10.93 9.90 14.75
C LEU A 297 -11.87 8.99 13.95
N THR A 298 -11.32 8.24 13.01
CA THR A 298 -12.06 7.31 12.13
C THR A 298 -12.79 6.25 12.95
N GLN A 299 -12.09 5.60 13.87
CA GLN A 299 -12.67 4.53 14.68
C GLN A 299 -13.62 5.04 15.78
N ASN A 300 -13.21 6.08 16.50
CA ASN A 300 -13.94 6.49 17.71
C ASN A 300 -15.08 7.47 17.43
N LYS A 301 -14.89 8.41 16.51
CA LYS A 301 -15.89 9.45 16.21
C LYS A 301 -16.76 9.09 15.00
N TRP A 302 -16.14 8.71 13.89
CA TRP A 302 -16.89 8.40 12.67
C TRP A 302 -17.46 6.98 12.65
N LYS A 303 -17.02 6.11 13.58
CA LYS A 303 -17.49 4.72 13.70
C LYS A 303 -17.26 3.91 12.41
N ILE A 304 -16.20 4.20 11.70
CA ILE A 304 -15.73 3.43 10.56
C ILE A 304 -14.69 2.43 11.07
N ASP A 305 -15.01 1.13 11.00
CA ASP A 305 -14.18 0.06 11.54
C ASP A 305 -13.13 -0.41 10.51
N ASP A 306 -12.14 0.44 10.29
CA ASP A 306 -10.93 0.13 9.51
C ASP A 306 -9.93 -0.57 10.45
N VAL A 307 -9.80 -1.89 10.34
CA VAL A 307 -9.17 -2.71 11.40
C VAL A 307 -7.73 -2.33 11.66
N LEU A 308 -6.91 -2.21 10.63
CA LEU A 308 -5.51 -1.80 10.73
C LEU A 308 -5.29 -0.29 10.52
N GLY A 309 -6.35 0.46 10.22
CA GLY A 309 -6.25 1.88 9.90
C GLY A 309 -5.57 2.13 8.55
N VAL A 310 -5.88 1.31 7.57
CA VAL A 310 -5.23 1.37 6.26
C VAL A 310 -5.59 2.64 5.49
N TRP A 311 -6.81 3.16 5.67
CA TRP A 311 -7.16 4.44 5.06
C TRP A 311 -6.39 5.62 5.67
N PRO A 312 -6.28 5.81 7.00
CA PRO A 312 -5.39 6.82 7.55
C PRO A 312 -3.92 6.62 7.19
N LEU A 313 -3.43 5.37 7.26
CA LEU A 313 -2.02 5.05 7.04
C LEU A 313 -1.59 5.24 5.59
N HIS A 314 -2.34 4.65 4.65
CA HIS A 314 -2.00 4.68 3.23
C HIS A 314 -2.75 5.78 2.47
N GLY A 315 -4.05 5.94 2.70
CA GLY A 315 -4.88 6.91 2.00
C GLY A 315 -4.52 8.35 2.33
N LEU A 316 -4.49 8.70 3.61
CA LEU A 316 -4.22 10.08 4.04
C LEU A 316 -2.73 10.41 4.08
N CYS A 317 -1.88 9.50 4.58
CA CYS A 317 -0.43 9.75 4.55
C CYS A 317 0.11 9.73 3.11
N GLY A 318 -0.48 8.92 2.20
CA GLY A 318 -0.14 8.96 0.78
C GLY A 318 -0.54 10.29 0.13
N LEU A 319 -1.76 10.77 0.41
CA LEU A 319 -2.22 12.10 -0.05
C LEU A 319 -1.32 13.22 0.47
N TRP A 320 -0.96 13.17 1.76
CA TRP A 320 0.03 14.09 2.32
C TRP A 320 1.37 14.01 1.58
N GLY A 321 1.84 12.82 1.24
CA GLY A 321 3.09 12.61 0.49
C GLY A 321 3.08 13.27 -0.89
N GLY A 322 1.98 13.12 -1.64
CA GLY A 322 1.81 13.79 -2.93
C GLY A 322 1.90 15.32 -2.80
N VAL A 323 1.21 15.89 -1.80
CA VAL A 323 1.27 17.35 -1.52
C VAL A 323 2.65 17.76 -1.04
N ALA A 324 3.26 16.99 -0.13
CA ALA A 324 4.56 17.26 0.44
C ALA A 324 5.69 17.30 -0.61
N ALA A 325 5.60 16.47 -1.66
CA ALA A 325 6.54 16.53 -2.78
C ALA A 325 6.55 17.90 -3.47
N GLY A 326 5.39 18.54 -3.63
CA GLY A 326 5.28 19.88 -4.20
C GLY A 326 5.82 20.99 -3.27
N ILE A 327 5.77 20.78 -1.97
CA ILE A 327 6.27 21.73 -0.96
C ILE A 327 7.78 21.57 -0.78
N PHE A 328 8.21 20.38 -0.35
CA PHE A 328 9.59 20.11 0.07
C PHE A 328 10.53 19.77 -1.10
N GLY A 329 9.99 19.42 -2.28
CA GLY A 329 10.77 19.30 -3.51
C GLY A 329 11.20 20.63 -4.11
N SER A 330 10.64 21.76 -3.65
CA SER A 330 10.98 23.07 -4.15
C SER A 330 12.40 23.51 -3.76
N LYS A 331 13.09 24.24 -4.65
CA LYS A 331 14.43 24.80 -4.39
C LYS A 331 14.45 25.74 -3.19
N ALA A 332 13.35 26.42 -2.91
CA ALA A 332 13.24 27.34 -1.77
C ALA A 332 13.40 26.64 -0.42
N LEU A 333 13.07 25.35 -0.33
CA LEU A 333 13.24 24.51 0.86
C LEU A 333 14.40 23.52 0.75
N GLY A 334 15.35 23.79 -0.17
CA GLY A 334 16.54 22.95 -0.38
C GLY A 334 16.30 21.70 -1.21
N GLY A 335 15.15 21.60 -1.87
CA GLY A 335 14.85 20.51 -2.82
C GLY A 335 15.47 20.73 -4.20
N LEU A 336 15.40 19.71 -5.07
CA LEU A 336 15.97 19.75 -6.41
C LEU A 336 15.15 20.60 -7.41
N GLY A 337 13.89 20.88 -7.12
CA GLY A 337 12.95 21.54 -8.03
C GLY A 337 12.35 20.57 -9.06
N GLY A 338 11.77 21.13 -10.14
CA GLY A 338 11.08 20.33 -11.16
C GLY A 338 9.71 19.82 -10.73
N VAL A 339 9.12 20.44 -9.71
CA VAL A 339 7.79 20.15 -9.19
C VAL A 339 7.01 21.44 -8.94
N SER A 340 5.70 21.35 -9.07
CA SER A 340 4.79 22.46 -8.78
C SER A 340 3.71 21.97 -7.80
N LEU A 341 3.42 22.78 -6.77
CA LEU A 341 2.38 22.44 -5.80
C LEU A 341 1.01 22.25 -6.48
N SER A 342 0.70 23.04 -7.50
CA SER A 342 -0.55 22.92 -8.25
C SER A 342 -0.63 21.61 -9.03
N ALA A 343 0.46 21.17 -9.67
CA ALA A 343 0.52 19.85 -10.33
C ALA A 343 0.29 18.72 -9.31
N GLN A 344 0.93 18.81 -8.15
CA GLN A 344 0.81 17.83 -7.08
C GLN A 344 -0.61 17.75 -6.51
N LEU A 345 -1.27 18.89 -6.31
CA LEU A 345 -2.68 18.94 -5.86
C LEU A 345 -3.63 18.31 -6.89
N ILE A 346 -3.46 18.65 -8.17
CA ILE A 346 -4.30 18.09 -9.25
C ILE A 346 -4.10 16.58 -9.37
N GLY A 347 -2.86 16.11 -9.52
CA GLY A 347 -2.57 14.67 -9.66
C GLY A 347 -3.00 13.85 -8.44
N SER A 348 -2.78 14.38 -7.24
CA SER A 348 -3.22 13.76 -5.99
C SER A 348 -4.75 13.67 -5.90
N ALA A 349 -5.46 14.74 -6.24
CA ALA A 349 -6.92 14.76 -6.25
C ALA A 349 -7.49 13.78 -7.29
N MET A 350 -6.85 13.67 -8.46
CA MET A 350 -7.24 12.70 -9.48
C MET A 350 -7.11 11.25 -8.98
N GLY A 351 -5.99 10.90 -8.32
CA GLY A 351 -5.78 9.57 -7.76
C GLY A 351 -6.82 9.22 -6.68
N VAL A 352 -7.11 10.16 -5.78
CA VAL A 352 -8.16 10.00 -4.75
C VAL A 352 -9.55 9.83 -5.37
N ALA A 353 -9.91 10.69 -6.31
CA ALA A 353 -11.21 10.61 -6.98
C ALA A 353 -11.38 9.29 -7.75
N TRP A 354 -10.35 8.89 -8.49
CA TRP A 354 -10.33 7.61 -9.21
C TRP A 354 -10.54 6.43 -8.27
N ALA A 355 -9.76 6.36 -7.19
CA ALA A 355 -9.85 5.28 -6.21
C ALA A 355 -11.21 5.20 -5.52
N LEU A 356 -11.78 6.35 -5.10
CA LEU A 356 -13.11 6.38 -4.48
C LEU A 356 -14.21 5.91 -5.44
N LEU A 357 -14.24 6.44 -6.66
CA LEU A 357 -15.25 6.08 -7.67
C LEU A 357 -15.15 4.60 -8.03
N ALA A 358 -13.95 4.12 -8.34
CA ALA A 358 -13.71 2.72 -8.67
C ALA A 358 -14.01 1.79 -7.47
N GLY A 359 -13.65 2.20 -6.26
CA GLY A 359 -13.90 1.42 -5.04
C GLY A 359 -15.39 1.27 -4.74
N PHE A 360 -16.17 2.35 -4.78
CA PHE A 360 -17.62 2.26 -4.59
C PHE A 360 -18.30 1.45 -5.69
N ALA A 361 -17.87 1.60 -6.95
CA ALA A 361 -18.41 0.83 -8.05
C ALA A 361 -18.10 -0.67 -7.90
N LEU A 362 -16.84 -1.03 -7.66
CA LEU A 362 -16.40 -2.41 -7.53
C LEU A 362 -17.03 -3.11 -6.31
N TYR A 363 -16.84 -2.54 -5.12
CA TYR A 363 -17.34 -3.17 -3.90
C TYR A 363 -18.86 -3.09 -3.79
N GLY A 364 -19.50 -2.07 -4.38
CA GLY A 364 -20.96 -2.01 -4.53
C GLY A 364 -21.51 -3.14 -5.40
N LEU A 365 -20.89 -3.39 -6.55
CA LEU A 365 -21.24 -4.50 -7.44
C LEU A 365 -21.04 -5.86 -6.76
N LEU A 366 -19.89 -6.08 -6.13
CA LEU A 366 -19.61 -7.33 -5.43
C LEU A 366 -20.57 -7.56 -4.25
N LYS A 367 -20.94 -6.50 -3.53
CA LYS A 367 -21.95 -6.59 -2.47
C LYS A 367 -23.30 -7.04 -3.00
N ALA A 368 -23.71 -6.52 -4.15
CA ALA A 368 -25.00 -6.85 -4.77
C ALA A 368 -25.05 -8.26 -5.38
N THR A 369 -23.91 -8.75 -5.89
CA THR A 369 -23.84 -10.00 -6.65
C THR A 369 -23.37 -11.20 -5.84
N MET A 370 -22.31 -11.03 -5.06
CA MET A 370 -21.65 -12.13 -4.33
C MET A 370 -21.82 -12.05 -2.81
N GLY A 371 -22.16 -10.86 -2.30
CA GLY A 371 -22.05 -10.55 -0.88
C GLY A 371 -20.60 -10.39 -0.43
N LEU A 372 -20.33 -9.43 0.45
CA LEU A 372 -18.96 -9.10 0.88
C LEU A 372 -18.61 -9.67 2.24
N ARG A 373 -19.63 -9.89 3.09
CA ARG A 373 -19.43 -10.11 4.53
C ARG A 373 -19.77 -11.55 4.92
N LEU A 374 -18.99 -12.10 5.85
CA LEU A 374 -19.31 -13.33 6.57
C LEU A 374 -20.65 -13.21 7.31
N SER A 375 -21.35 -14.32 7.53
CA SER A 375 -22.53 -14.35 8.39
C SER A 375 -22.15 -14.01 9.84
N GLN A 376 -23.14 -13.75 10.69
CA GLN A 376 -22.86 -13.46 12.10
C GLN A 376 -22.25 -14.68 12.81
N GLU A 377 -22.68 -15.87 12.44
CA GLU A 377 -22.18 -17.15 12.98
C GLU A 377 -20.73 -17.35 12.57
N GLU A 378 -20.40 -17.22 11.26
CA GLU A 378 -19.05 -17.33 10.72
C GLU A 378 -18.11 -16.30 11.34
N GLU A 379 -18.56 -15.03 11.52
CA GLU A 379 -17.77 -14.00 12.17
C GLU A 379 -17.58 -14.27 13.68
N HIS A 380 -18.59 -14.91 14.32
CA HIS A 380 -18.49 -15.32 15.73
C HIS A 380 -17.50 -16.47 15.91
N GLU A 381 -17.57 -17.49 15.06
CA GLU A 381 -16.63 -18.62 15.04
C GLU A 381 -15.21 -18.15 14.69
N GLY A 382 -15.09 -17.29 13.71
CA GLY A 382 -13.84 -16.73 13.18
C GLY A 382 -13.50 -17.29 11.81
N ALA A 383 -12.85 -16.48 11.00
CA ALA A 383 -12.52 -16.79 9.62
C ALA A 383 -11.57 -18.02 9.50
N ASP A 384 -10.77 -18.32 10.51
CA ASP A 384 -9.87 -19.47 10.51
C ASP A 384 -10.67 -20.79 10.45
N LEU A 385 -11.68 -20.93 11.28
CA LEU A 385 -12.51 -22.13 11.29
C LEU A 385 -13.56 -22.12 10.19
N SER A 386 -14.25 -21.02 9.99
CA SER A 386 -15.34 -20.95 9.00
C SER A 386 -14.87 -21.05 7.55
N ILE A 387 -13.66 -20.59 7.22
CA ILE A 387 -13.09 -20.62 5.87
C ILE A 387 -12.08 -21.76 5.71
N HIS A 388 -11.12 -21.84 6.64
CA HIS A 388 -9.93 -22.73 6.53
C HIS A 388 -10.04 -24.01 7.35
N ARG A 389 -10.99 -24.09 8.28
CA ARG A 389 -11.29 -25.27 9.15
C ARG A 389 -10.12 -25.68 10.04
N ILE A 390 -9.25 -24.72 10.39
CA ILE A 390 -8.11 -24.94 11.25
C ILE A 390 -7.73 -23.63 11.98
N GLY A 391 -7.38 -23.69 13.26
CA GLY A 391 -6.85 -22.56 14.02
C GLY A 391 -5.34 -22.40 13.86
N ALA A 392 -4.81 -21.25 14.30
CA ALA A 392 -3.38 -20.92 14.18
C ALA A 392 -2.47 -21.78 15.09
N THR A 393 -3.03 -22.44 16.12
CA THR A 393 -2.28 -23.29 17.06
C THR A 393 -3.02 -24.63 17.27
N PRO A 394 -3.18 -25.46 16.19
CA PRO A 394 -4.08 -26.61 16.22
C PRO A 394 -3.72 -27.67 17.29
N GLU A 395 -2.43 -27.90 17.56
CA GLU A 395 -1.99 -28.83 18.59
C GLU A 395 -2.42 -28.44 20.03
N ARG A 396 -2.69 -27.17 20.27
CA ARG A 396 -3.17 -26.67 21.57
C ARG A 396 -4.69 -26.71 21.71
N GLU A 397 -5.38 -26.89 20.58
CA GLU A 397 -6.85 -26.88 20.51
C GLU A 397 -7.43 -28.29 20.57
N VAL A 398 -6.60 -29.31 20.41
CA VAL A 398 -6.97 -30.73 20.54
C VAL A 398 -6.64 -31.19 21.96
N ASN A 399 -7.67 -31.47 22.75
CA ASN A 399 -7.49 -32.22 24.00
C ASN A 399 -7.21 -33.68 23.62
N TRP A 400 -5.97 -34.10 23.76
CA TRP A 400 -5.52 -35.49 23.62
C TRP A 400 -6.03 -36.32 24.81
#